data_90b82bca23f1c36a7e0eb19452cf8398
#
_entry.id   90b82bca23f1c36a7e0eb19452cf8398
#
_cell.length_a   1.000
_cell.length_b   1.000
_cell.length_c   1.000
_cell.angle_alpha   90.00
_cell.angle_beta   90.00
_cell.angle_gamma   90.00
#
_symmetry.space_group_name_H-M   'P 1'
#
loop_
_entity.id
_entity.type
_entity.pdbx_description
1 polymer ?
#
loop_
_entity_poly.entity_id
_entity_poly.type
_entity_poly.pdbx_seq_one_letter_code
_entity_poly.pdbx_strand_id
1 'polypeptide(L)'
;MAVATCIAMIAMAPNCAKAQAGDKLNPGDGIPAGKTVLKCVNGEPTSLDKAATSNGLLVMFSCNTCPFVIKNQPITKKTIEYAKAHHIGMVIINSNEAQRSDADSYDAMKKYASEQGYTVPYLVDENSRFADMFGANHTPEVFLFNKDHKLVYKGAMNDNPGDPSQYKVMYVENAMTAMLAGKEVDPKTTRSVGCSIKRKA
;
A
#
# COMPACT_ATOMS: atom_id res chain seq x y z
N MET A 1 -60.33 32.41 1.21
CA MET A 1 -59.17 32.30 2.07
C MET A 1 -58.33 31.15 1.55
N ALA A 2 -57.26 31.43 0.83
CA ALA A 2 -56.34 30.43 0.26
C ALA A 2 -55.06 30.44 1.10
N VAL A 3 -54.76 29.30 1.73
CA VAL A 3 -53.53 29.14 2.50
C VAL A 3 -52.45 28.60 1.55
N ALA A 4 -51.44 29.39 1.31
CA ALA A 4 -50.26 28.99 0.53
C ALA A 4 -49.24 28.30 1.45
N THR A 5 -49.01 27.01 1.22
CA THR A 5 -48.01 26.22 1.92
C THR A 5 -46.66 26.36 1.18
N CYS A 6 -45.72 27.10 1.75
CA CYS A 6 -44.34 27.15 1.27
C CYS A 6 -43.60 25.88 1.67
N ILE A 7 -43.22 25.06 0.69
CA ILE A 7 -42.31 23.92 0.87
C ILE A 7 -40.88 24.45 0.73
N ALA A 8 -40.13 24.49 1.83
CA ALA A 8 -38.70 24.81 1.83
C ALA A 8 -37.91 23.60 1.37
N MET A 9 -37.29 23.66 0.18
CA MET A 9 -36.29 22.69 -0.28
C MET A 9 -34.98 22.95 0.47
N ILE A 10 -34.61 22.02 1.36
CA ILE A 10 -33.29 21.99 1.97
C ILE A 10 -32.33 21.34 0.96
N ALA A 11 -31.48 22.15 0.35
CA ALA A 11 -30.39 21.68 -0.48
C ALA A 11 -29.32 21.05 0.42
N MET A 12 -29.21 19.72 0.39
CA MET A 12 -28.07 19.02 0.97
C MET A 12 -26.85 19.27 0.09
N ALA A 13 -25.94 20.13 0.55
CA ALA A 13 -24.60 20.25 -0.02
C ALA A 13 -23.82 18.96 0.22
N PRO A 14 -23.06 18.44 -0.78
CA PRO A 14 -22.21 17.29 -0.55
C PRO A 14 -21.11 17.67 0.43
N ASN A 15 -21.10 17.00 1.57
CA ASN A 15 -20.08 17.14 2.60
C ASN A 15 -18.77 16.54 2.03
N CYS A 16 -17.94 17.37 1.44
CA CYS A 16 -16.60 17.02 1.04
C CYS A 16 -15.76 16.92 2.33
N ALA A 17 -15.75 15.72 2.94
CA ALA A 17 -14.92 15.45 4.10
C ALA A 17 -13.47 15.71 3.69
N LYS A 18 -12.90 16.82 4.18
CA LYS A 18 -11.44 17.05 4.16
C LYS A 18 -10.80 15.88 4.91
N ALA A 19 -10.02 15.07 4.20
CA ALA A 19 -9.14 14.10 4.84
C ALA A 19 -8.23 14.87 5.80
N GLN A 20 -8.46 14.68 7.10
CA GLN A 20 -7.58 15.21 8.14
C GLN A 20 -6.28 14.42 8.07
N ALA A 21 -5.18 15.12 7.88
CA ALA A 21 -3.85 14.59 8.09
C ALA A 21 -3.73 14.17 9.57
N GLY A 22 -3.57 12.85 9.84
CA GLY A 22 -3.16 12.48 11.18
C GLY A 22 -3.54 11.11 11.72
N ASP A 23 -4.57 10.44 11.27
CA ASP A 23 -4.87 9.12 11.81
C ASP A 23 -4.20 8.02 11.00
N LYS A 24 -3.17 7.40 11.60
CA LYS A 24 -2.52 6.21 11.04
C LYS A 24 -3.57 5.12 10.83
N LEU A 25 -3.58 4.54 9.63
CA LEU A 25 -4.44 3.42 9.30
C LEU A 25 -4.30 2.29 10.34
N ASN A 26 -5.39 1.81 10.90
CA ASN A 26 -5.41 0.79 11.95
C ASN A 26 -6.05 -0.51 11.46
N PRO A 27 -5.69 -1.66 12.04
CA PRO A 27 -6.40 -2.91 11.75
C PRO A 27 -7.91 -2.76 11.91
N GLY A 28 -8.65 -3.20 10.87
CA GLY A 28 -10.09 -3.01 10.73
C GLY A 28 -10.51 -1.86 9.82
N ASP A 29 -9.63 -0.90 9.52
CA ASP A 29 -9.91 0.19 8.60
C ASP A 29 -9.99 -0.30 7.15
N GLY A 30 -10.72 0.44 6.30
CA GLY A 30 -10.82 0.16 4.87
C GLY A 30 -9.63 0.67 4.07
N ILE A 31 -9.54 0.25 2.79
CA ILE A 31 -8.52 0.76 1.86
C ILE A 31 -8.75 2.26 1.63
N PRO A 32 -7.79 3.14 1.99
CA PRO A 32 -7.96 4.58 1.76
C PRO A 32 -7.86 4.88 0.26
N ALA A 33 -8.75 5.73 -0.23
CA ALA A 33 -8.80 6.18 -1.63
C ALA A 33 -8.71 5.04 -2.66
N GLY A 34 -9.29 3.86 -2.36
CA GLY A 34 -9.17 2.62 -3.14
C GLY A 34 -9.51 2.76 -4.62
N LYS A 35 -10.41 3.69 -4.99
CA LYS A 35 -10.83 3.96 -6.38
C LYS A 35 -9.93 4.93 -7.14
N THR A 36 -9.01 5.62 -6.45
CA THR A 36 -8.10 6.58 -7.11
C THR A 36 -7.15 5.85 -8.03
N VAL A 37 -7.12 6.27 -9.29
CA VAL A 37 -6.22 5.71 -10.30
C VAL A 37 -4.82 6.28 -10.12
N LEU A 38 -3.84 5.39 -10.07
CA LEU A 38 -2.42 5.70 -9.99
C LEU A 38 -1.72 5.31 -11.29
N LYS A 39 -0.70 6.10 -11.67
CA LYS A 39 0.16 5.81 -12.81
C LYS A 39 1.02 4.58 -12.50
N CYS A 40 1.00 3.59 -13.40
CA CYS A 40 1.78 2.36 -13.30
C CYS A 40 2.95 2.40 -14.26
N VAL A 41 4.15 1.96 -13.83
CA VAL A 41 5.36 2.00 -14.67
C VAL A 41 5.55 0.73 -15.52
N ASN A 42 4.91 -0.37 -15.14
CA ASN A 42 5.03 -1.68 -15.81
C ASN A 42 3.68 -2.19 -16.35
N GLY A 43 2.75 -1.29 -16.67
CA GLY A 43 1.45 -1.63 -17.24
C GLY A 43 0.48 -0.45 -17.28
N GLU A 44 -0.79 -0.75 -17.46
CA GLU A 44 -1.86 0.24 -17.47
C GLU A 44 -2.10 0.85 -16.08
N PRO A 45 -2.47 2.14 -16.01
CA PRO A 45 -2.86 2.78 -14.76
C PRO A 45 -3.93 1.96 -14.03
N THR A 46 -3.82 1.84 -12.72
CA THR A 46 -4.74 1.05 -11.91
C THR A 46 -5.07 1.72 -10.59
N SER A 47 -6.08 1.22 -9.90
CA SER A 47 -6.45 1.62 -8.54
C SER A 47 -6.26 0.46 -7.58
N LEU A 48 -6.24 0.73 -6.27
CA LEU A 48 -6.10 -0.32 -5.26
C LEU A 48 -7.30 -1.28 -5.30
N ASP A 49 -8.52 -0.75 -5.48
CA ASP A 49 -9.72 -1.58 -5.61
C ASP A 49 -9.66 -2.50 -6.83
N LYS A 50 -9.12 -2.01 -7.97
CA LYS A 50 -8.96 -2.82 -9.19
C LYS A 50 -7.85 -3.86 -9.05
N ALA A 51 -6.82 -3.57 -8.26
CA ALA A 51 -5.71 -4.49 -8.01
C ALA A 51 -6.06 -5.56 -6.95
N ALA A 52 -7.07 -5.31 -6.11
CA ALA A 52 -7.56 -6.30 -5.16
C ALA A 52 -8.15 -7.51 -5.89
N THR A 53 -7.99 -8.68 -5.30
CA THR A 53 -8.50 -9.95 -5.84
C THR A 53 -9.40 -10.63 -4.82
N SER A 54 -9.86 -11.86 -5.12
CA SER A 54 -10.82 -12.59 -4.29
C SER A 54 -10.39 -12.80 -2.84
N ASN A 55 -9.09 -12.80 -2.57
CA ASN A 55 -8.55 -13.01 -1.21
C ASN A 55 -7.95 -11.74 -0.59
N GLY A 56 -8.12 -10.58 -1.24
CA GLY A 56 -7.70 -9.30 -0.70
C GLY A 56 -6.57 -8.63 -1.46
N LEU A 57 -5.82 -7.76 -0.79
CA LEU A 57 -4.77 -6.92 -1.38
C LEU A 57 -3.60 -6.72 -0.42
N LEU A 58 -2.39 -6.90 -0.92
CA LEU A 58 -1.15 -6.48 -0.27
C LEU A 58 -0.62 -5.20 -0.93
N VAL A 59 -0.48 -4.14 -0.16
CA VAL A 59 0.15 -2.88 -0.57
C VAL A 59 1.53 -2.80 0.05
N MET A 60 2.56 -2.57 -0.75
CA MET A 60 3.94 -2.38 -0.29
C MET A 60 4.43 -0.99 -0.68
N PHE A 61 4.81 -0.18 0.30
CA PHE A 61 5.57 1.05 0.05
C PHE A 61 7.04 0.71 -0.14
N SER A 62 7.60 1.14 -1.25
CA SER A 62 8.96 0.81 -1.68
C SER A 62 9.59 1.96 -2.46
N CYS A 63 10.86 1.82 -2.83
CA CYS A 63 11.59 2.77 -3.68
C CYS A 63 12.77 2.07 -4.37
N ASN A 64 13.52 2.79 -5.21
CA ASN A 64 14.57 2.17 -6.03
C ASN A 64 15.92 2.04 -5.30
N THR A 65 16.25 2.98 -4.41
CA THR A 65 17.61 3.15 -3.91
C THR A 65 17.80 2.87 -2.40
N CYS A 66 16.71 2.56 -1.69
CA CYS A 66 16.81 2.24 -0.27
C CYS A 66 17.60 0.93 -0.05
N PRO A 67 18.68 0.93 0.74
CA PRO A 67 19.45 -0.29 1.02
C PRO A 67 18.59 -1.42 1.63
N PHE A 68 17.61 -1.08 2.46
CA PHE A 68 16.68 -2.06 3.02
C PHE A 68 15.77 -2.68 1.94
N VAL A 69 15.32 -1.90 0.97
CA VAL A 69 14.55 -2.42 -0.18
C VAL A 69 15.44 -3.36 -1.00
N ILE A 70 16.65 -2.92 -1.34
CA ILE A 70 17.59 -3.70 -2.15
C ILE A 70 17.93 -5.04 -1.47
N LYS A 71 18.26 -5.03 -0.19
CA LYS A 71 18.55 -6.25 0.58
C LYS A 71 17.36 -7.20 0.66
N ASN A 72 16.14 -6.66 0.73
CA ASN A 72 14.91 -7.45 0.85
C ASN A 72 14.30 -7.87 -0.51
N GLN A 73 14.96 -7.62 -1.66
CA GLN A 73 14.45 -8.04 -2.97
C GLN A 73 14.17 -9.56 -3.07
N PRO A 74 15.01 -10.46 -2.55
CA PRO A 74 14.66 -11.89 -2.57
C PRO A 74 13.35 -12.19 -1.82
N ILE A 75 13.09 -11.50 -0.71
CA ILE A 75 11.84 -11.63 0.05
C ILE A 75 10.67 -11.01 -0.71
N THR A 76 10.86 -9.83 -1.31
CA THR A 76 9.84 -9.18 -2.14
C THR A 76 9.37 -10.11 -3.27
N LYS A 77 10.31 -10.76 -3.98
CA LYS A 77 9.99 -11.72 -5.05
C LYS A 77 9.19 -12.92 -4.52
N LYS A 78 9.63 -13.53 -3.42
CA LYS A 78 8.87 -14.62 -2.77
C LYS A 78 7.47 -14.17 -2.35
N THR A 79 7.33 -12.96 -1.82
CA THR A 79 6.03 -12.39 -1.41
C THR A 79 5.11 -12.20 -2.63
N ILE A 80 5.63 -11.71 -3.76
CA ILE A 80 4.89 -11.58 -5.02
C ILE A 80 4.39 -12.96 -5.51
N GLU A 81 5.26 -13.95 -5.52
CA GLU A 81 4.92 -15.33 -5.93
C GLU A 81 3.86 -15.94 -5.01
N TYR A 82 4.03 -15.78 -3.69
CA TYR A 82 3.07 -16.26 -2.70
C TYR A 82 1.70 -15.58 -2.87
N ALA A 83 1.66 -14.27 -2.98
CA ALA A 83 0.41 -13.53 -3.18
C ALA A 83 -0.31 -13.99 -4.46
N LYS A 84 0.43 -14.14 -5.57
CA LYS A 84 -0.11 -14.62 -6.84
C LYS A 84 -0.67 -16.04 -6.74
N ALA A 85 0.07 -16.96 -6.12
CA ALA A 85 -0.34 -18.36 -5.96
C ALA A 85 -1.62 -18.50 -5.12
N HIS A 86 -1.88 -17.55 -4.23
CA HIS A 86 -3.02 -17.57 -3.30
C HIS A 86 -4.11 -16.56 -3.66
N HIS A 87 -4.12 -16.02 -4.88
CA HIS A 87 -5.11 -15.04 -5.34
C HIS A 87 -5.27 -13.83 -4.39
N ILE A 88 -4.15 -13.33 -3.87
CA ILE A 88 -4.06 -12.05 -3.16
C ILE A 88 -3.51 -11.04 -4.15
N GLY A 89 -4.25 -9.95 -4.40
CA GLY A 89 -3.75 -8.86 -5.22
C GLY A 89 -2.50 -8.23 -4.56
N MET A 90 -1.57 -7.73 -5.35
CA MET A 90 -0.42 -7.02 -4.81
C MET A 90 -0.06 -5.82 -5.67
N VAL A 91 0.28 -4.71 -5.01
CA VAL A 91 0.84 -3.51 -5.64
C VAL A 91 2.06 -3.03 -4.86
N ILE A 92 3.01 -2.45 -5.57
CA ILE A 92 4.15 -1.74 -5.00
C ILE A 92 3.94 -0.25 -5.27
N ILE A 93 4.16 0.61 -4.28
CA ILE A 93 3.95 2.06 -4.38
C ILE A 93 5.24 2.79 -4.05
N ASN A 94 5.67 3.69 -4.93
CA ASN A 94 6.80 4.58 -4.69
C ASN A 94 6.29 5.97 -4.36
N SER A 95 6.54 6.39 -3.12
CA SER A 95 6.09 7.67 -2.54
C SER A 95 7.24 8.65 -2.32
N ASN A 96 8.43 8.41 -2.87
CA ASN A 96 9.60 9.27 -2.72
C ASN A 96 9.52 10.50 -3.63
N GLU A 97 8.58 11.39 -3.36
CA GLU A 97 8.33 12.56 -4.21
C GLU A 97 9.53 13.51 -4.30
N ALA A 98 10.32 13.66 -3.23
CA ALA A 98 11.53 14.47 -3.26
C ALA A 98 12.63 13.93 -4.21
N GLN A 99 12.54 12.65 -4.60
CA GLN A 99 13.46 12.01 -5.54
C GLN A 99 12.81 11.72 -6.90
N ARG A 100 11.62 12.28 -7.17
CA ARG A 100 10.83 12.03 -8.37
C ARG A 100 11.50 12.58 -9.64
N SER A 101 12.33 13.58 -9.53
CA SER A 101 13.12 14.13 -10.65
C SER A 101 14.45 13.39 -10.90
N ASP A 102 14.81 12.40 -10.07
CA ASP A 102 16.09 11.72 -10.09
C ASP A 102 15.94 10.21 -9.85
N ALA A 103 16.41 9.70 -8.74
CA ALA A 103 16.55 8.27 -8.44
C ALA A 103 15.22 7.49 -8.43
N ASP A 104 14.11 8.14 -8.14
CA ASP A 104 12.75 7.59 -8.16
C ASP A 104 11.89 8.22 -9.27
N SER A 105 12.52 8.71 -10.37
CA SER A 105 11.81 9.17 -11.57
C SER A 105 11.03 8.03 -12.21
N TYR A 106 10.04 8.39 -13.03
CA TYR A 106 9.23 7.39 -13.74
C TYR A 106 10.09 6.40 -14.54
N ASP A 107 11.10 6.91 -15.27
CA ASP A 107 11.98 6.07 -16.07
C ASP A 107 12.90 5.21 -15.19
N ALA A 108 13.42 5.76 -14.09
CA ALA A 108 14.20 4.99 -13.12
C ALA A 108 13.36 3.87 -12.47
N MET A 109 12.10 4.16 -12.10
CA MET A 109 11.17 3.15 -11.57
C MET A 109 10.86 2.07 -12.61
N LYS A 110 10.64 2.44 -13.88
CA LYS A 110 10.40 1.50 -14.99
C LYS A 110 11.60 0.57 -15.18
N LYS A 111 12.81 1.14 -15.22
CA LYS A 111 14.06 0.38 -15.31
C LYS A 111 14.20 -0.58 -14.13
N TYR A 112 14.02 -0.08 -12.90
CA TYR A 112 14.12 -0.89 -11.69
C TYR A 112 13.11 -2.04 -11.67
N ALA A 113 11.84 -1.78 -12.00
CA ALA A 113 10.81 -2.81 -12.08
C ALA A 113 11.17 -3.91 -13.08
N SER A 114 11.73 -3.55 -14.25
CA SER A 114 12.22 -4.50 -15.25
C SER A 114 13.40 -5.32 -14.74
N GLU A 115 14.41 -4.68 -14.14
CA GLU A 115 15.60 -5.35 -13.59
C GLU A 115 15.25 -6.31 -12.45
N GLN A 116 14.27 -5.93 -11.61
CA GLN A 116 13.78 -6.78 -10.53
C GLN A 116 12.79 -7.86 -10.99
N GLY A 117 12.29 -7.77 -12.22
CA GLY A 117 11.30 -8.71 -12.76
C GLY A 117 9.95 -8.60 -12.05
N TYR A 118 9.50 -7.39 -11.72
CA TYR A 118 8.22 -7.19 -11.06
C TYR A 118 7.05 -7.59 -11.98
N THR A 119 6.24 -8.52 -11.52
CA THR A 119 5.03 -9.00 -12.21
C THR A 119 3.74 -8.38 -11.63
N VAL A 120 3.89 -7.47 -10.69
CA VAL A 120 2.80 -6.70 -10.04
C VAL A 120 2.91 -5.23 -10.39
N PRO A 121 1.83 -4.44 -10.33
CA PRO A 121 1.88 -3.01 -10.60
C PRO A 121 2.88 -2.29 -9.69
N TYR A 122 3.77 -1.48 -10.28
CA TYR A 122 4.62 -0.54 -9.55
C TYR A 122 4.10 0.87 -9.81
N LEU A 123 3.53 1.48 -8.79
CA LEU A 123 2.69 2.67 -8.87
C LEU A 123 3.45 3.91 -8.39
N VAL A 124 3.17 5.03 -9.05
CA VAL A 124 3.67 6.36 -8.67
C VAL A 124 2.68 7.01 -7.71
N ASP A 125 3.12 7.32 -6.51
CA ASP A 125 2.37 8.11 -5.54
C ASP A 125 2.84 9.57 -5.59
N GLU A 126 2.12 10.37 -6.35
CA GLU A 126 2.42 11.80 -6.51
C GLU A 126 2.17 12.55 -5.19
N ASN A 127 3.14 13.38 -4.82
CA ASN A 127 3.14 14.17 -3.58
C ASN A 127 3.03 13.32 -2.29
N SER A 128 3.42 12.04 -2.34
CA SER A 128 3.38 11.09 -1.21
C SER A 128 1.98 10.95 -0.56
N ARG A 129 0.90 11.21 -1.32
CA ARG A 129 -0.48 11.28 -0.80
C ARG A 129 -0.97 9.94 -0.25
N PHE A 130 -0.65 8.84 -0.92
CA PHE A 130 -1.01 7.50 -0.42
C PHE A 130 -0.20 7.14 0.81
N ALA A 131 1.11 7.45 0.85
CA ALA A 131 1.91 7.27 2.05
C ALA A 131 1.31 8.02 3.25
N ASP A 132 0.81 9.24 3.04
CA ASP A 132 0.18 10.02 4.10
C ASP A 132 -1.14 9.40 4.57
N MET A 133 -2.01 8.99 3.64
CA MET A 133 -3.30 8.35 3.97
C MET A 133 -3.13 7.00 4.68
N PHE A 134 -2.09 6.23 4.33
CA PHE A 134 -1.76 4.96 4.99
C PHE A 134 -1.01 5.15 6.31
N GLY A 135 -0.44 6.33 6.55
CA GLY A 135 0.50 6.57 7.63
C GLY A 135 1.83 5.81 7.45
N ALA A 136 2.17 5.49 6.19
CA ALA A 136 3.42 4.83 5.84
C ALA A 136 4.60 5.79 6.00
N ASN A 137 5.69 5.33 6.62
CA ASN A 137 6.84 6.16 6.92
C ASN A 137 8.18 5.59 6.43
N HIS A 138 8.23 4.30 6.15
CA HIS A 138 9.45 3.60 5.78
C HIS A 138 9.30 2.85 4.45
N THR A 139 10.43 2.46 3.88
CA THR A 139 10.52 1.52 2.77
C THR A 139 11.54 0.42 3.10
N PRO A 140 11.18 -0.88 3.00
CA PRO A 140 9.83 -1.40 2.67
C PRO A 140 8.88 -1.34 3.87
N GLU A 141 7.59 -1.07 3.63
CA GLU A 141 6.53 -1.18 4.62
C GLU A 141 5.28 -1.76 3.95
N VAL A 142 4.58 -2.70 4.60
CA VAL A 142 3.48 -3.43 3.99
C VAL A 142 2.16 -3.26 4.75
N PHE A 143 1.05 -3.34 3.98
CA PHE A 143 -0.32 -3.26 4.48
C PHE A 143 -1.14 -4.34 3.78
N LEU A 144 -1.67 -5.30 4.55
CA LEU A 144 -2.47 -6.42 4.04
C LEU A 144 -3.95 -6.18 4.36
N PHE A 145 -4.77 -6.20 3.32
CA PHE A 145 -6.23 -6.11 3.41
C PHE A 145 -6.85 -7.44 3.04
N ASN A 146 -7.88 -7.85 3.78
CA ASN A 146 -8.64 -9.06 3.47
C ASN A 146 -9.62 -8.85 2.31
N LYS A 147 -10.39 -9.89 1.97
CA LYS A 147 -11.41 -9.85 0.90
C LYS A 147 -12.51 -8.80 1.11
N ASP A 148 -12.73 -8.36 2.34
CA ASP A 148 -13.71 -7.33 2.70
C ASP A 148 -13.07 -5.93 2.71
N HIS A 149 -11.86 -5.80 2.14
CA HIS A 149 -11.06 -4.59 2.10
C HIS A 149 -10.72 -4.01 3.48
N LYS A 150 -10.65 -4.87 4.52
CA LYS A 150 -10.28 -4.47 5.86
C LYS A 150 -8.82 -4.78 6.14
N LEU A 151 -8.08 -3.79 6.70
CA LEU A 151 -6.69 -3.97 7.10
C LEU A 151 -6.59 -5.04 8.18
N VAL A 152 -5.77 -6.06 7.93
CA VAL A 152 -5.53 -7.16 8.89
C VAL A 152 -4.09 -7.19 9.38
N TYR A 153 -3.16 -6.62 8.62
CA TYR A 153 -1.75 -6.52 9.03
C TYR A 153 -1.10 -5.26 8.46
N LYS A 154 -0.19 -4.64 9.24
CA LYS A 154 0.73 -3.60 8.75
C LYS A 154 2.09 -3.69 9.42
N GLY A 155 3.16 -3.33 8.69
CA GLY A 155 4.50 -3.21 9.25
C GLY A 155 5.61 -3.79 8.39
N ALA A 156 6.54 -4.51 9.02
CA ALA A 156 7.69 -5.11 8.36
C ALA A 156 7.33 -6.38 7.58
N MET A 157 8.16 -6.75 6.60
CA MET A 157 8.03 -8.03 5.89
C MET A 157 8.51 -9.20 6.73
N ASN A 158 9.58 -8.99 7.50
CA ASN A 158 10.24 -10.00 8.35
C ASN A 158 10.83 -9.35 9.60
N ASP A 159 11.35 -10.14 10.52
CA ASP A 159 11.91 -9.69 11.79
C ASP A 159 13.37 -9.19 11.70
N ASN A 160 14.03 -9.35 10.57
CA ASN A 160 15.41 -8.89 10.35
C ASN A 160 15.59 -8.18 8.99
N PRO A 161 14.98 -7.01 8.77
CA PRO A 161 15.06 -6.31 7.48
C PRO A 161 16.47 -5.78 7.16
N GLY A 162 17.34 -5.65 8.14
CA GLY A 162 18.73 -5.24 7.96
C GLY A 162 19.62 -6.33 7.38
N ASP A 163 19.33 -7.58 7.72
CA ASP A 163 19.96 -8.80 7.18
C ASP A 163 18.89 -9.88 6.92
N PRO A 164 18.17 -9.75 5.80
CA PRO A 164 17.06 -10.66 5.51
C PRO A 164 17.50 -12.10 5.17
N SER A 165 18.79 -12.38 5.10
CA SER A 165 19.28 -13.76 5.01
C SER A 165 19.18 -14.51 6.34
N GLN A 166 19.06 -13.78 7.44
CA GLN A 166 19.04 -14.28 8.83
C GLN A 166 17.67 -14.06 9.52
N TYR A 167 16.60 -13.82 8.76
CA TYR A 167 15.28 -13.70 9.37
C TYR A 167 14.85 -15.04 10.00
N LYS A 168 14.10 -14.95 11.09
CA LYS A 168 13.49 -16.10 11.79
C LYS A 168 11.99 -16.13 11.60
N VAL A 169 11.38 -14.97 11.43
CA VAL A 169 9.92 -14.80 11.28
C VAL A 169 9.60 -14.01 10.03
N MET A 170 8.84 -14.60 9.13
CA MET A 170 8.29 -13.95 7.94
C MET A 170 6.89 -13.40 8.26
N TYR A 171 6.83 -12.19 8.78
CA TYR A 171 5.57 -11.59 9.23
C TYR A 171 4.50 -11.50 8.13
N VAL A 172 4.88 -11.02 6.95
CA VAL A 172 3.91 -10.82 5.85
C VAL A 172 3.34 -12.14 5.35
N GLU A 173 4.15 -13.19 5.23
CA GLU A 173 3.69 -14.52 4.79
C GLU A 173 2.81 -15.18 5.85
N ASN A 174 3.21 -15.09 7.13
CA ASN A 174 2.41 -15.57 8.25
C ASN A 174 1.04 -14.87 8.30
N ALA A 175 1.01 -13.55 8.10
CA ALA A 175 -0.22 -12.77 8.06
C ALA A 175 -1.14 -13.19 6.89
N MET A 176 -0.58 -13.37 5.68
CA MET A 176 -1.34 -13.87 4.53
C MET A 176 -1.89 -15.28 4.78
N THR A 177 -1.06 -16.17 5.34
CA THR A 177 -1.47 -17.55 5.68
C THR A 177 -2.60 -17.58 6.70
N ALA A 178 -2.48 -16.80 7.78
CA ALA A 178 -3.53 -16.72 8.80
C ALA A 178 -4.85 -16.16 8.22
N MET A 179 -4.76 -15.08 7.43
CA MET A 179 -5.90 -14.46 6.76
C MET A 179 -6.63 -15.46 5.83
N LEU A 180 -5.88 -16.21 5.01
CA LEU A 180 -6.44 -17.22 4.09
C LEU A 180 -7.11 -18.37 4.85
N ALA A 181 -6.59 -18.74 6.01
CA ALA A 181 -7.16 -19.76 6.87
C ALA A 181 -8.38 -19.26 7.69
N GLY A 182 -8.78 -17.98 7.52
CA GLY A 182 -9.84 -17.37 8.33
C GLY A 182 -9.49 -17.20 9.80
N LYS A 183 -8.20 -17.28 10.13
CA LYS A 183 -7.68 -17.09 11.49
C LYS A 183 -7.36 -15.63 11.75
N GLU A 184 -7.36 -15.24 13.01
CA GLU A 184 -6.86 -13.93 13.41
C GLU A 184 -5.37 -13.79 13.07
N VAL A 185 -5.00 -12.64 12.51
CA VAL A 185 -3.59 -12.31 12.24
C VAL A 185 -2.95 -11.81 13.53
N ASP A 186 -1.86 -12.45 13.95
CA ASP A 186 -1.10 -12.08 15.14
C ASP A 186 0.40 -12.19 14.86
N PRO A 187 1.16 -11.11 15.09
CA PRO A 187 0.72 -9.76 15.42
C PRO A 187 0.03 -9.05 14.24
N LYS A 188 -0.98 -8.20 14.51
CA LYS A 188 -1.63 -7.34 13.50
C LYS A 188 -0.76 -6.16 13.06
N THR A 189 0.21 -5.80 13.87
CA THR A 189 1.10 -4.67 13.61
C THR A 189 2.51 -5.01 14.08
N THR A 190 3.50 -4.73 13.24
CA THR A 190 4.91 -4.79 13.60
C THR A 190 5.58 -3.46 13.28
N ARG A 191 6.73 -3.20 13.90
CA ARG A 191 7.52 -2.01 13.59
C ARG A 191 8.17 -2.18 12.22
N SER A 192 7.88 -1.28 11.27
CA SER A 192 8.64 -1.19 10.02
C SER A 192 10.02 -0.60 10.28
N VAL A 193 11.03 -1.16 9.62
CA VAL A 193 12.42 -0.71 9.66
C VAL A 193 12.91 -0.54 8.23
N GLY A 194 13.41 0.65 7.92
CA GLY A 194 13.84 0.98 6.57
C GLY A 194 14.21 2.45 6.44
N CYS A 195 14.46 2.89 5.21
CA CYS A 195 14.65 4.30 4.92
C CYS A 195 13.32 5.05 5.07
N SER A 196 13.34 6.26 5.60
CA SER A 196 12.16 7.11 5.60
C SER A 196 11.72 7.45 4.17
N ILE A 197 10.41 7.49 3.93
CA ILE A 197 9.83 7.98 2.68
C ILE A 197 10.26 9.45 2.46
N LYS A 198 10.77 9.75 1.27
CA LYS A 198 11.32 11.07 0.91
C LYS A 198 10.20 11.98 0.40
N ARG A 199 9.44 12.53 1.32
CA ARG A 199 8.38 13.51 1.03
C ARG A 199 8.99 14.82 0.53
N LYS A 200 8.28 15.49 -0.36
CA LYS A 200 8.64 16.85 -0.77
C LYS A 200 8.18 17.82 0.32
N ALA A 201 9.06 18.74 0.70
CA ALA A 201 8.75 19.84 1.60
C ALA A 201 7.78 20.85 0.95
#